data_4459c5ecb3316f803e589a7421092675
#
_entry.id   4459c5ecb3316f803e589a7421092675
#
_cell.length_a   1.000
_cell.length_b   1.000
_cell.length_c   1.000
_cell.angle_alpha   90.00
_cell.angle_beta   90.00
_cell.angle_gamma   90.00
#
_symmetry.space_group_name_H-M   'P 1'
#
loop_
_entity.id
_entity.type
_entity.pdbx_description
1 polymer ?
#
loop_
_entity_poly.entity_id
_entity_poly.type
_entity_poly.pdbx_seq_one_letter_code
_entity_poly.pdbx_strand_id
1 'polypeptide(L)'
;KIGYVPQNLYLLDASLAENVAFSQWGKTIDEARVKKCCQMAAIDFLADLPEDIHTVLGERGVRLSGGQVQRVGIARALYDNPDLLLFDEATSALDGAAENEIQTTISSLRSSITLLIIAHRLSTVAECDIVYWIDKGRIIRSGAPGEVLPEYEATLHQSAFSR
;
A
#
# COMPACT_ATOMS: atom_id res chain seq x y z
N LYS A 1 5.67 -16.23 0.81
CA LYS A 1 5.22 -15.43 -0.34
C LYS A 1 5.29 -13.95 0.02
N ILE A 2 5.64 -13.11 -0.96
CA ILE A 2 5.75 -11.65 -0.77
C ILE A 2 4.74 -10.98 -1.69
N GLY A 3 3.90 -10.10 -1.15
CA GLY A 3 3.08 -9.16 -1.89
C GLY A 3 3.80 -7.80 -1.95
N TYR A 4 3.71 -7.10 -3.08
CA TYR A 4 4.38 -5.83 -3.30
C TYR A 4 3.39 -4.75 -3.75
N VAL A 5 3.41 -3.63 -3.05
CA VAL A 5 2.62 -2.44 -3.36
C VAL A 5 3.59 -1.31 -3.69
N PRO A 6 3.81 -1.01 -4.98
CA PRO A 6 4.75 0.01 -5.42
C PRO A 6 4.22 1.43 -5.17
N GLN A 7 5.12 2.41 -5.17
CA GLN A 7 4.80 3.83 -5.13
C GLN A 7 3.88 4.25 -6.28
N ASN A 8 4.21 3.83 -7.50
CA ASN A 8 3.44 4.11 -8.70
C ASN A 8 2.81 2.81 -9.20
N LEU A 9 1.51 2.68 -8.99
CA LEU A 9 0.77 1.53 -9.45
C LEU A 9 0.21 1.78 -10.85
N TYR A 10 0.43 0.84 -11.75
CA TYR A 10 -0.20 0.80 -13.05
C TYR A 10 -1.41 -0.15 -13.06
N LEU A 11 -2.55 0.34 -13.54
CA LEU A 11 -3.73 -0.46 -13.82
C LEU A 11 -3.75 -0.84 -15.30
N LEU A 12 -4.07 -2.10 -15.56
CA LEU A 12 -4.30 -2.58 -16.92
C LEU A 12 -5.67 -2.10 -17.42
N ASP A 13 -5.80 -1.91 -18.73
CA ASP A 13 -7.09 -1.75 -19.42
C ASP A 13 -7.85 -3.09 -19.41
N ALA A 14 -8.29 -3.49 -18.24
CA ALA A 14 -8.89 -4.78 -17.95
C ALA A 14 -9.87 -4.64 -16.77
N SER A 15 -10.65 -5.67 -16.46
CA SER A 15 -11.57 -5.64 -15.34
C SER A 15 -10.86 -5.46 -13.99
N LEU A 16 -11.60 -5.02 -12.97
CA LEU A 16 -11.09 -4.98 -11.59
C LEU A 16 -10.61 -6.37 -11.16
N ALA A 17 -11.37 -7.43 -11.49
CA ALA A 17 -11.00 -8.80 -11.18
C ALA A 17 -9.65 -9.21 -11.79
N GLU A 18 -9.40 -8.89 -13.05
CA GLU A 18 -8.13 -9.15 -13.72
C GLU A 18 -6.98 -8.31 -13.15
N ASN A 19 -7.26 -7.07 -12.78
CA ASN A 19 -6.28 -6.22 -12.11
C ASN A 19 -5.88 -6.76 -10.73
N VAL A 20 -6.82 -7.28 -9.95
CA VAL A 20 -6.55 -7.87 -8.63
C VAL A 20 -5.89 -9.24 -8.78
N ALA A 21 -6.43 -10.11 -9.62
CA ALA A 21 -5.90 -11.46 -9.86
C ALA A 21 -4.78 -11.48 -10.92
N PHE A 22 -3.95 -10.45 -10.97
CA PHE A 22 -2.92 -10.26 -11.99
C PHE A 22 -1.97 -11.46 -12.14
N SER A 23 -1.65 -12.14 -11.06
CA SER A 23 -0.82 -13.37 -11.07
C SER A 23 -1.47 -14.54 -11.81
N GLN A 24 -2.79 -14.48 -12.05
CA GLN A 24 -3.58 -15.48 -12.76
C GLN A 24 -3.97 -15.02 -14.16
N TRP A 25 -3.27 -14.05 -14.73
CA TRP A 25 -3.56 -13.55 -16.08
C TRP A 25 -3.70 -14.67 -17.11
N GLY A 26 -4.81 -14.67 -17.85
CA GLY A 26 -5.13 -15.70 -18.83
C GLY A 26 -5.61 -17.04 -18.25
N LYS A 27 -5.85 -17.14 -16.95
CA LYS A 27 -6.42 -18.32 -16.27
C LYS A 27 -7.79 -17.99 -15.69
N THR A 28 -8.48 -19.01 -15.20
CA THR A 28 -9.74 -18.81 -14.46
C THR A 28 -9.47 -18.08 -13.16
N ILE A 29 -10.18 -16.98 -12.95
CA ILE A 29 -10.09 -16.13 -11.77
C ILE A 29 -11.06 -16.64 -10.70
N ASP A 30 -10.59 -16.75 -9.46
CA ASP A 30 -11.45 -16.98 -8.29
C ASP A 30 -12.07 -15.64 -7.86
N GLU A 31 -13.31 -15.41 -8.28
CA GLU A 31 -14.05 -14.17 -8.00
C GLU A 31 -14.36 -13.98 -6.52
N ALA A 32 -14.63 -15.08 -5.78
CA ALA A 32 -14.87 -14.99 -4.34
C ALA A 32 -13.62 -14.49 -3.63
N ARG A 33 -12.45 -14.93 -4.08
CA ARG A 33 -11.17 -14.47 -3.58
C ARG A 33 -10.91 -13.01 -3.96
N VAL A 34 -11.21 -12.59 -5.20
CA VAL A 34 -11.12 -11.19 -5.61
C VAL A 34 -11.94 -10.31 -4.66
N LYS A 35 -13.22 -10.65 -4.43
CA LYS A 35 -14.11 -9.88 -3.54
C LYS A 35 -13.56 -9.82 -2.11
N LYS A 36 -13.01 -10.92 -1.60
CA LYS A 36 -12.34 -10.95 -0.29
C LYS A 36 -11.14 -10.00 -0.24
N CYS A 37 -10.29 -10.00 -1.26
CA CYS A 37 -9.14 -9.09 -1.33
C CYS A 37 -9.58 -7.63 -1.44
N CYS A 38 -10.64 -7.34 -2.22
CA CYS A 38 -11.24 -6.01 -2.29
C CYS A 38 -11.73 -5.53 -0.91
N GLN A 39 -12.40 -6.40 -0.16
CA GLN A 39 -12.87 -6.09 1.19
C GLN A 39 -11.69 -5.81 2.15
N MET A 40 -10.65 -6.65 2.13
CA MET A 40 -9.45 -6.46 2.95
C MET A 40 -8.68 -5.17 2.60
N ALA A 41 -8.71 -4.76 1.33
CA ALA A 41 -8.12 -3.53 0.84
C ALA A 41 -9.04 -2.30 0.99
N ALA A 42 -10.19 -2.44 1.69
CA ALA A 42 -11.19 -1.40 1.89
C ALA A 42 -11.67 -0.74 0.58
N ILE A 43 -11.87 -1.55 -0.48
CA ILE A 43 -12.48 -1.08 -1.74
C ILE A 43 -13.98 -0.93 -1.52
N ASP A 44 -14.39 0.23 -1.01
CA ASP A 44 -15.77 0.60 -0.70
C ASP A 44 -16.56 1.08 -1.93
N PHE A 45 -15.84 1.61 -2.93
CA PHE A 45 -16.41 2.07 -4.20
C PHE A 45 -16.85 0.94 -5.15
N LEU A 46 -16.71 -0.32 -4.74
CA LEU A 46 -17.11 -1.47 -5.58
C LEU A 46 -18.59 -1.40 -5.97
N ALA A 47 -19.44 -0.95 -5.05
CA ALA A 47 -20.88 -0.79 -5.28
C ALA A 47 -21.24 0.32 -6.29
N ASP A 48 -20.31 1.28 -6.51
CA ASP A 48 -20.50 2.38 -7.46
C ASP A 48 -20.02 2.01 -8.87
N LEU A 49 -19.39 0.86 -9.03
CA LEU A 49 -18.91 0.38 -10.33
C LEU A 49 -20.07 -0.26 -11.12
N PRO A 50 -20.20 0.04 -12.44
CA PRO A 50 -21.36 -0.38 -13.24
C PRO A 50 -21.49 -1.90 -13.38
N GLU A 51 -20.40 -2.66 -13.31
CA GLU A 51 -20.37 -4.11 -13.50
C GLU A 51 -19.61 -4.82 -12.34
N ASP A 52 -19.66 -4.26 -11.12
CA ASP A 52 -18.98 -4.84 -9.95
C ASP A 52 -17.50 -5.11 -10.27
N ILE A 53 -16.98 -6.28 -9.92
CA ILE A 53 -15.60 -6.71 -10.20
C ILE A 53 -15.28 -6.87 -11.70
N HIS A 54 -16.28 -6.91 -12.57
CA HIS A 54 -16.10 -7.02 -14.03
C HIS A 54 -15.94 -5.67 -14.72
N THR A 55 -16.13 -4.57 -14.00
CA THR A 55 -15.92 -3.23 -14.54
C THR A 55 -14.50 -3.06 -15.07
N VAL A 56 -14.39 -2.65 -16.33
CA VAL A 56 -13.07 -2.34 -16.96
C VAL A 56 -12.52 -1.06 -16.35
N LEU A 57 -11.28 -1.11 -15.91
CA LEU A 57 -10.51 0.01 -15.36
C LEU A 57 -9.45 0.49 -16.36
N GLY A 58 -8.75 1.57 -16.00
CA GLY A 58 -7.64 2.08 -16.81
C GLY A 58 -8.05 3.18 -17.78
N GLU A 59 -7.25 3.39 -18.84
CA GLU A 59 -7.47 4.50 -19.79
C GLU A 59 -8.73 4.33 -20.64
N ARG A 60 -9.15 3.09 -20.90
CA ARG A 60 -10.31 2.73 -21.71
C ARG A 60 -11.58 2.46 -20.91
N GLY A 61 -11.49 2.49 -19.59
CA GLY A 61 -12.60 2.20 -18.69
C GLY A 61 -12.82 3.30 -17.66
N VAL A 62 -13.30 2.89 -16.47
CA VAL A 62 -13.53 3.79 -15.36
C VAL A 62 -12.19 4.29 -14.81
N ARG A 63 -12.05 5.63 -14.70
CA ARG A 63 -10.89 6.25 -14.07
C ARG A 63 -11.08 6.30 -12.56
N LEU A 64 -10.10 5.79 -11.85
CA LEU A 64 -10.05 5.80 -10.38
C LEU A 64 -9.22 6.97 -9.86
N SER A 65 -9.54 7.46 -8.66
CA SER A 65 -8.68 8.39 -7.92
C SER A 65 -7.37 7.71 -7.51
N GLY A 66 -6.35 8.48 -7.14
CA GLY A 66 -5.06 7.95 -6.68
C GLY A 66 -5.21 6.98 -5.49
N GLY A 67 -6.05 7.31 -4.50
CA GLY A 67 -6.33 6.43 -3.37
C GLY A 67 -7.06 5.14 -3.77
N GLN A 68 -8.01 5.23 -4.71
CA GLN A 68 -8.70 4.05 -5.24
C GLN A 68 -7.72 3.13 -6.00
N VAL A 69 -6.83 3.69 -6.81
CA VAL A 69 -5.77 2.94 -7.51
C VAL A 69 -4.88 2.21 -6.51
N GLN A 70 -4.46 2.88 -5.42
CA GLN A 70 -3.64 2.24 -4.38
C GLN A 70 -4.37 1.10 -3.69
N ARG A 71 -5.67 1.23 -3.39
CA ARG A 71 -6.45 0.13 -2.81
C ARG A 71 -6.54 -1.08 -3.76
N VAL A 72 -6.67 -0.87 -5.07
CA VAL A 72 -6.56 -1.96 -6.05
C VAL A 72 -5.17 -2.61 -6.00
N GLY A 73 -4.12 -1.83 -5.82
CA GLY A 73 -2.76 -2.35 -5.63
C GLY A 73 -2.60 -3.22 -4.39
N ILE A 74 -3.21 -2.79 -3.27
CA ILE A 74 -3.23 -3.59 -2.04
C ILE A 74 -4.01 -4.89 -2.27
N ALA A 75 -5.20 -4.84 -2.89
CA ALA A 75 -5.99 -6.02 -3.20
C ALA A 75 -5.22 -7.02 -4.11
N ARG A 76 -4.50 -6.49 -5.12
CA ARG A 76 -3.61 -7.28 -5.99
C ARG A 76 -2.50 -7.97 -5.19
N ALA A 77 -1.85 -7.24 -4.29
CA ALA A 77 -0.77 -7.78 -3.47
C ALA A 77 -1.26 -8.87 -2.49
N LEU A 78 -2.52 -8.78 -2.03
CA LEU A 78 -3.16 -9.75 -1.15
C LEU A 78 -3.63 -11.03 -1.86
N TYR A 79 -3.81 -10.99 -3.20
CA TYR A 79 -4.46 -12.09 -3.92
C TYR A 79 -3.76 -13.44 -3.78
N ASP A 80 -2.44 -13.49 -3.72
CA ASP A 80 -1.68 -14.73 -3.60
C ASP A 80 -1.42 -15.20 -2.15
N ASN A 81 -2.17 -14.68 -1.15
CA ASN A 81 -1.97 -14.93 0.28
C ASN A 81 -0.50 -14.75 0.69
N PRO A 82 -0.01 -13.52 0.70
CA PRO A 82 1.37 -13.25 1.09
C PRO A 82 1.57 -13.45 2.61
N ASP A 83 2.76 -13.90 2.99
CA ASP A 83 3.23 -13.93 4.38
C ASP A 83 3.79 -12.56 4.79
N LEU A 84 4.25 -11.77 3.80
CA LEU A 84 4.81 -10.45 3.93
C LEU A 84 4.24 -9.52 2.87
N LEU A 85 3.77 -8.32 3.25
CA LEU A 85 3.47 -7.22 2.34
C LEU A 85 4.56 -6.17 2.43
N LEU A 86 5.15 -5.83 1.28
CA LEU A 86 6.08 -4.73 1.12
C LEU A 86 5.34 -3.52 0.53
N PHE A 87 5.30 -2.42 1.27
CA PHE A 87 4.80 -1.12 0.83
C PHE A 87 5.98 -0.21 0.52
N ASP A 88 6.10 0.21 -0.73
CA ASP A 88 7.17 1.09 -1.21
C ASP A 88 6.60 2.49 -1.45
N GLU A 89 6.66 3.35 -0.44
CA GLU A 89 6.14 4.73 -0.48
C GLU A 89 4.70 4.85 -0.98
N ALA A 90 3.85 3.86 -0.69
CA ALA A 90 2.52 3.70 -1.27
C ALA A 90 1.55 4.87 -1.00
N THR A 91 1.88 5.81 -0.10
CA THR A 91 1.06 6.98 0.22
C THR A 91 1.66 8.31 -0.21
N SER A 92 2.87 8.33 -0.78
CA SER A 92 3.63 9.57 -1.03
C SER A 92 2.98 10.53 -2.01
N ALA A 93 2.19 10.02 -2.96
CA ALA A 93 1.51 10.80 -4.01
C ALA A 93 0.03 11.12 -3.68
N LEU A 94 -0.46 10.76 -2.49
CA LEU A 94 -1.86 10.94 -2.10
C LEU A 94 -2.09 12.26 -1.36
N ASP A 95 -3.30 12.80 -1.48
CA ASP A 95 -3.77 13.86 -0.60
C ASP A 95 -4.02 13.34 0.82
N GLY A 96 -4.16 14.26 1.80
CA GLY A 96 -4.22 13.88 3.20
C GLY A 96 -5.43 13.01 3.56
N ALA A 97 -6.56 13.13 2.87
CA ALA A 97 -7.75 12.30 3.14
C ALA A 97 -7.55 10.87 2.64
N ALA A 98 -7.12 10.71 1.37
CA ALA A 98 -6.82 9.41 0.79
C ALA A 98 -5.68 8.70 1.53
N GLU A 99 -4.68 9.44 2.00
CA GLU A 99 -3.59 8.89 2.81
C GLU A 99 -4.11 8.28 4.12
N ASN A 100 -4.93 9.01 4.88
CA ASN A 100 -5.50 8.50 6.14
C ASN A 100 -6.32 7.22 5.93
N GLU A 101 -7.06 7.14 4.84
CA GLU A 101 -7.83 5.95 4.48
C GLU A 101 -6.91 4.75 4.16
N ILE A 102 -5.81 4.97 3.43
CA ILE A 102 -4.82 3.92 3.15
C ILE A 102 -4.10 3.50 4.43
N GLN A 103 -3.73 4.43 5.33
CA GLN A 103 -3.13 4.11 6.62
C GLN A 103 -4.06 3.26 7.49
N THR A 104 -5.35 3.59 7.52
CA THR A 104 -6.36 2.78 8.22
C THR A 104 -6.43 1.36 7.65
N THR A 105 -6.38 1.23 6.32
CA THR A 105 -6.35 -0.08 5.64
C THR A 105 -5.09 -0.86 6.02
N ILE A 106 -3.91 -0.23 5.97
CA ILE A 106 -2.63 -0.84 6.35
C ILE A 106 -2.67 -1.30 7.82
N SER A 107 -3.16 -0.44 8.73
CA SER A 107 -3.26 -0.77 10.16
C SER A 107 -4.18 -1.98 10.41
N SER A 108 -5.26 -2.14 9.64
CA SER A 108 -6.15 -3.30 9.75
C SER A 108 -5.49 -4.62 9.35
N LEU A 109 -4.48 -4.58 8.48
CA LEU A 109 -3.75 -5.77 7.99
C LEU A 109 -2.68 -6.26 8.98
N ARG A 110 -2.20 -5.40 9.90
CA ARG A 110 -1.11 -5.71 10.87
C ARG A 110 -1.36 -6.96 11.71
N SER A 111 -2.62 -7.23 12.04
CA SER A 111 -2.97 -8.39 12.87
C SER A 111 -2.85 -9.75 12.17
N SER A 112 -2.77 -9.75 10.85
CA SER A 112 -2.85 -10.97 10.03
C SER A 112 -1.64 -11.19 9.12
N ILE A 113 -0.88 -10.16 8.79
CA ILE A 113 0.22 -10.22 7.82
C ILE A 113 1.40 -9.38 8.33
N THR A 114 2.63 -9.85 8.13
CA THR A 114 3.82 -9.03 8.37
C THR A 114 3.91 -7.92 7.34
N LEU A 115 4.07 -6.67 7.81
CA LEU A 115 4.18 -5.50 6.93
C LEU A 115 5.61 -4.96 6.98
N LEU A 116 6.19 -4.71 5.81
CA LEU A 116 7.43 -3.96 5.64
C LEU A 116 7.09 -2.67 4.89
N ILE A 117 7.29 -1.52 5.53
CA ILE A 117 6.86 -0.22 5.00
C ILE A 117 8.09 0.65 4.79
N ILE A 118 8.30 1.09 3.55
CA ILE A 118 9.24 2.15 3.22
C ILE A 118 8.41 3.44 3.17
N ALA A 119 8.73 4.39 4.05
CA ALA A 119 7.97 5.63 4.17
C ALA A 119 8.90 6.82 4.40
N HIS A 120 8.52 7.97 3.84
CA HIS A 120 9.14 9.27 4.09
C HIS A 120 8.37 10.09 5.14
N ARG A 121 7.15 9.69 5.47
CA ARG A 121 6.32 10.40 6.46
C ARG A 121 6.44 9.75 7.82
N LEU A 122 6.82 10.54 8.81
CA LEU A 122 7.02 10.05 10.18
C LEU A 122 5.72 9.54 10.81
N SER A 123 4.56 10.09 10.44
CA SER A 123 3.24 9.63 10.89
C SER A 123 3.01 8.14 10.56
N THR A 124 3.39 7.70 9.38
CA THR A 124 3.28 6.28 8.97
C THR A 124 4.22 5.39 9.78
N VAL A 125 5.44 5.88 10.04
CA VAL A 125 6.48 5.12 10.75
C VAL A 125 6.19 5.03 12.25
N ALA A 126 5.53 6.05 12.82
CA ALA A 126 5.23 6.12 14.25
C ALA A 126 4.30 4.99 14.75
N GLU A 127 3.51 4.39 13.85
CA GLU A 127 2.63 3.28 14.18
C GLU A 127 3.27 1.89 14.01
N CYS A 128 4.51 1.80 13.55
CA CYS A 128 5.22 0.53 13.35
C CYS A 128 5.66 -0.07 14.69
N ASP A 129 5.89 -1.40 14.73
CA ASP A 129 6.41 -2.08 15.92
C ASP A 129 7.92 -1.87 16.03
N ILE A 130 8.64 -1.84 14.89
CA ILE A 130 10.08 -1.65 14.80
C ILE A 130 10.37 -0.71 13.64
N VAL A 131 11.32 0.20 13.85
CA VAL A 131 11.83 1.13 12.84
C VAL A 131 13.30 0.84 12.57
N TYR A 132 13.67 0.88 11.31
CA TYR A 132 15.05 0.83 10.86
C TYR A 132 15.41 2.15 10.17
N TRP A 133 16.30 2.93 10.76
CA TRP A 133 16.84 4.10 10.11
C TRP A 133 18.05 3.69 9.26
N ILE A 134 17.94 3.92 7.96
CA ILE A 134 18.96 3.55 6.98
C ILE A 134 19.55 4.83 6.37
N ASP A 135 20.88 4.94 6.37
CA ASP A 135 21.63 5.99 5.66
C ASP A 135 22.81 5.36 4.91
N LYS A 136 23.01 5.80 3.67
CA LYS A 136 24.11 5.33 2.79
C LYS A 136 24.28 3.81 2.76
N GLY A 137 23.15 3.08 2.71
CA GLY A 137 23.12 1.62 2.64
C GLY A 137 23.45 0.90 3.95
N ARG A 138 23.44 1.60 5.08
CA ARG A 138 23.71 1.02 6.41
C ARG A 138 22.57 1.32 7.37
N ILE A 139 22.29 0.38 8.25
CA ILE A 139 21.38 0.61 9.38
C ILE A 139 22.14 1.43 10.42
N ILE A 140 21.68 2.66 10.64
CA ILE A 140 22.24 3.59 11.63
C ILE A 140 21.67 3.28 13.02
N ARG A 141 20.34 3.04 13.07
CA ARG A 141 19.60 2.76 14.29
C ARG A 141 18.45 1.81 13.99
N SER A 142 18.06 1.01 14.97
CA SER A 142 16.82 0.23 14.95
C SER A 142 16.22 0.15 16.34
N GLY A 143 14.92 0.09 16.45
CA GLY A 143 14.19 0.01 17.73
C GLY A 143 12.75 0.44 17.60
N ALA A 144 12.09 0.65 18.73
CA ALA A 144 10.72 1.18 18.76
C ALA A 144 10.67 2.61 18.17
N PRO A 145 9.55 3.02 17.55
CA PRO A 145 9.40 4.37 16.99
C PRO A 145 9.76 5.48 17.99
N GLY A 146 9.30 5.38 19.23
CA GLY A 146 9.59 6.37 20.27
C GLY A 146 11.07 6.52 20.65
N GLU A 147 11.91 5.54 20.30
CA GLU A 147 13.37 5.59 20.53
C GLU A 147 14.11 6.12 19.30
N VAL A 148 13.67 5.74 18.09
CA VAL A 148 14.37 6.03 16.83
C VAL A 148 14.00 7.39 16.25
N LEU A 149 12.70 7.74 16.26
CA LEU A 149 12.21 8.95 15.58
C LEU A 149 12.75 10.25 16.16
N PRO A 150 12.83 10.45 17.50
CA PRO A 150 13.38 11.70 18.05
C PRO A 150 14.84 11.93 17.64
N GLU A 151 15.65 10.87 17.58
CA GLU A 151 17.04 10.94 17.17
C GLU A 151 17.17 11.26 15.68
N TYR A 152 16.32 10.64 14.84
CA TYR A 152 16.23 10.92 13.42
C TYR A 152 15.83 12.37 13.13
N GLU A 153 14.80 12.90 13.81
CA GLU A 153 14.34 14.28 13.68
C GLU A 153 15.41 15.30 14.07
N ALA A 154 16.13 15.04 15.18
CA ALA A 154 17.24 15.88 15.60
C ALA A 154 18.34 15.97 14.53
N THR A 155 18.62 14.88 13.83
CA THR A 155 19.61 14.83 12.74
C THR A 155 19.16 15.64 11.52
N LEU A 156 17.85 15.60 11.18
CA LEU A 156 17.29 16.39 10.08
C LEU A 156 17.42 17.90 10.36
N HIS A 157 17.12 18.33 11.59
CA HIS A 157 17.25 19.74 11.98
C HIS A 157 18.69 20.22 11.89
N GLN A 158 19.68 19.44 12.32
CA GLN A 158 21.10 19.80 12.22
C GLN A 158 21.56 19.94 10.77
N SER A 159 21.13 19.06 9.88
CA SER A 159 21.49 19.11 8.45
C SER A 159 20.88 20.30 7.70
N ALA A 160 19.74 20.82 8.16
CA ALA A 160 19.07 21.99 7.58
C ALA A 160 19.78 23.32 7.91
N PHE A 161 20.51 23.39 9.04
CA PHE A 161 21.26 24.58 9.47
C PHE A 161 22.72 24.61 8.96
N SER A 162 23.16 23.56 8.27
CA SER A 162 24.55 23.44 7.77
C SER A 162 24.71 23.71 6.27
N ARG A 163 23.71 24.33 5.64
CA ARG A 163 23.74 24.75 4.22
C ARG A 163 23.72 26.25 4.05
#